data_c6ddc66dffe5dbaec7dadbef449ee1a9
#
_entry.id   c6ddc66dffe5dbaec7dadbef449ee1a9
#
_cell.length_a   1.000
_cell.length_b   1.000
_cell.length_c   1.000
_cell.angle_alpha   90.00
_cell.angle_beta   90.00
_cell.angle_gamma   90.00
#
_symmetry.space_group_name_H-M   'P 1'
#
loop_
_entity.id
_entity.type
_entity.pdbx_description
1 polymer ?
#
loop_
_entity_poly.entity_id
_entity_poly.type
_entity_poly.pdbx_seq_one_letter_code
_entity_poly.pdbx_strand_id
1 'polypeptide(L)'
;MFLVNSPIVRGDNLRFREEGVREVVSRVLLPWLNAFRIFLGQVNLLRKTANFEFKYDAHAPLSNNVMDHWILARCQSLILLVKQEMAAYRLYTIIPRLLALIDELTNWYIRFNRRRLKGEDGLEDTVAALNTLFETLFTLCRTMVCHLLRRLAVG
;
A
#
# COMPACT_ATOMS: atom_id res chain seq x y z
N MET A 1 1.02 9.93 11.51
CA MET A 1 1.63 8.58 11.62
C MET A 1 2.51 8.43 12.85
N PHE A 2 3.58 9.19 12.99
CA PHE A 2 4.47 9.13 14.15
C PHE A 2 3.73 9.28 15.50
N LEU A 3 2.95 10.35 15.69
CA LEU A 3 2.21 10.59 16.93
C LEU A 3 1.15 9.52 17.24
N VAL A 4 0.47 9.02 16.22
CA VAL A 4 -0.58 7.98 16.41
C VAL A 4 0.00 6.62 16.78
N ASN A 5 1.23 6.33 16.35
CA ASN A 5 1.95 5.10 16.69
C ASN A 5 2.79 5.23 17.98
N SER A 6 2.75 6.39 18.63
CA SER A 6 3.54 6.66 19.82
C SER A 6 2.78 6.31 21.11
N PRO A 7 3.48 6.11 22.25
CA PRO A 7 2.88 5.87 23.55
C PRO A 7 1.92 6.97 24.01
N ILE A 8 2.01 8.18 23.47
CA ILE A 8 1.17 9.33 23.83
C ILE A 8 -0.33 9.04 23.64
N VAL A 9 -0.68 8.19 22.66
CA VAL A 9 -2.09 7.80 22.40
C VAL A 9 -2.63 6.90 23.51
N ARG A 10 -1.74 6.31 24.32
CA ARG A 10 -2.08 5.51 25.51
C ARG A 10 -2.00 6.31 26.81
N GLY A 11 -1.73 7.62 26.74
CA GLY A 11 -1.60 8.48 27.91
C GLY A 11 -0.18 8.57 28.50
N ASP A 12 0.80 7.94 27.86
CA ASP A 12 2.19 7.99 28.30
C ASP A 12 2.91 9.25 27.83
N ASN A 13 3.92 9.67 28.58
CA ASN A 13 4.76 10.82 28.20
C ASN A 13 5.64 10.47 27.00
N LEU A 14 5.54 11.26 25.93
CA LEU A 14 6.40 11.17 24.76
C LEU A 14 7.48 12.25 24.78
N ARG A 15 8.74 11.86 24.73
CA ARG A 15 9.82 12.76 24.32
C ARG A 15 9.87 12.79 22.80
N PHE A 16 9.46 13.91 22.21
CA PHE A 16 9.57 14.11 20.76
C PHE A 16 11.04 14.08 20.35
N ARG A 17 11.40 13.17 19.43
CA ARG A 17 12.73 13.06 18.84
C ARG A 17 12.61 13.16 17.33
N GLU A 18 13.43 14.02 16.74
CA GLU A 18 13.50 14.20 15.27
C GLU A 18 13.84 12.88 14.56
N GLU A 19 14.71 12.06 15.17
CA GLU A 19 15.09 10.75 14.66
C GLU A 19 13.89 9.83 14.43
N GLY A 20 12.88 9.84 15.33
CA GLY A 20 11.66 9.05 15.18
C GLY A 20 10.81 9.47 13.99
N VAL A 21 10.79 10.79 13.68
CA VAL A 21 10.10 11.29 12.48
C VAL A 21 10.87 10.87 11.21
N ARG A 22 12.19 11.00 11.21
CA ARG A 22 13.05 10.56 10.10
C ARG A 22 12.91 9.05 9.84
N GLU A 23 12.79 8.25 10.89
CA GLU A 23 12.55 6.81 10.77
C GLU A 23 11.23 6.50 10.06
N VAL A 24 10.14 7.19 10.39
CA VAL A 24 8.86 7.04 9.67
C VAL A 24 8.98 7.43 8.21
N VAL A 25 9.68 8.51 7.88
CA VAL A 25 9.92 8.91 6.49
C VAL A 25 10.69 7.84 5.74
N SER A 26 11.82 7.37 6.30
CA SER A 26 12.71 6.43 5.62
C SER A 26 12.14 5.03 5.50
N ARG A 27 11.43 4.54 6.53
CA ARG A 27 10.91 3.16 6.56
C ARG A 27 9.51 3.00 5.96
N VAL A 28 8.76 4.10 5.83
CA VAL A 28 7.36 4.05 5.40
C VAL A 28 7.11 4.86 4.14
N LEU A 29 7.35 6.17 4.21
CA LEU A 29 6.97 7.06 3.12
C LEU A 29 7.83 6.85 1.87
N LEU A 30 9.14 6.68 2.03
CA LEU A 30 10.05 6.45 0.90
C LEU A 30 9.80 5.10 0.19
N PRO A 31 9.68 3.95 0.89
CA PRO A 31 9.32 2.69 0.25
C PRO A 31 7.97 2.77 -0.48
N TRP A 32 6.97 3.39 0.13
CA TRP A 32 5.66 3.57 -0.48
C TRP A 32 5.72 4.46 -1.73
N LEU A 33 6.42 5.60 -1.67
CA LEU A 33 6.66 6.46 -2.82
C LEU A 33 7.41 5.72 -3.94
N ASN A 34 8.40 4.90 -3.59
CA ASN A 34 9.13 4.09 -4.55
C ASN A 34 8.24 3.04 -5.22
N ALA A 35 7.29 2.43 -4.50
CA ALA A 35 6.30 1.54 -5.09
C ALA A 35 5.44 2.25 -6.16
N PHE A 36 5.02 3.49 -5.92
CA PHE A 36 4.36 4.32 -6.93
C PHE A 36 5.25 4.61 -8.14
N ARG A 37 6.51 4.96 -7.91
CA ARG A 37 7.47 5.20 -9.00
C ARG A 37 7.69 3.96 -9.86
N ILE A 38 7.76 2.79 -9.24
CA ILE A 38 7.86 1.52 -9.95
C ILE A 38 6.59 1.30 -10.79
N PHE A 39 5.40 1.45 -10.20
CA PHE A 39 4.14 1.32 -10.94
C PHE A 39 4.10 2.23 -12.16
N LEU A 40 4.33 3.54 -12.00
CA LEU A 40 4.34 4.50 -13.10
C LEU A 40 5.42 4.19 -14.14
N GLY A 41 6.59 3.74 -13.69
CA GLY A 41 7.68 3.32 -14.58
C GLY A 41 7.27 2.13 -15.45
N GLN A 42 6.60 1.13 -14.91
CA GLN A 42 6.15 -0.04 -15.66
C GLN A 42 4.99 0.30 -16.62
N VAL A 43 4.04 1.13 -16.20
CA VAL A 43 2.98 1.64 -17.09
C VAL A 43 3.57 2.40 -18.28
N ASN A 44 4.56 3.26 -18.04
CA ASN A 44 5.26 3.98 -19.11
C ASN A 44 6.08 3.04 -20.01
N LEU A 45 6.67 1.99 -19.46
CA LEU A 45 7.38 0.97 -20.22
C LEU A 45 6.42 0.25 -21.17
N LEU A 46 5.27 -0.23 -20.68
CA LEU A 46 4.23 -0.87 -21.49
C LEU A 46 3.75 0.01 -22.63
N ARG A 47 3.54 1.29 -22.35
CA ARG A 47 3.14 2.25 -23.39
C ARG A 47 4.20 2.37 -24.49
N LYS A 48 5.49 2.34 -24.13
CA LYS A 48 6.59 2.49 -25.10
C LYS A 48 6.90 1.20 -25.85
N THR A 49 6.83 0.05 -25.20
CA THR A 49 7.26 -1.24 -25.78
C THR A 49 6.13 -1.97 -26.50
N ALA A 50 4.94 -1.98 -25.91
CA ALA A 50 3.77 -2.70 -26.44
C ALA A 50 2.73 -1.78 -27.08
N ASN A 51 2.96 -0.44 -27.09
CA ASN A 51 1.98 0.58 -27.50
C ASN A 51 0.62 0.39 -26.79
N PHE A 52 0.65 -0.12 -25.54
CA PHE A 52 -0.53 -0.44 -24.75
C PHE A 52 -0.76 0.64 -23.69
N GLU A 53 -1.95 1.24 -23.72
CA GLU A 53 -2.35 2.20 -22.68
C GLU A 53 -3.00 1.45 -21.52
N PHE A 54 -2.32 1.41 -20.38
CA PHE A 54 -2.85 0.78 -19.18
C PHE A 54 -4.08 1.55 -18.66
N LYS A 55 -5.18 0.85 -18.52
CA LYS A 55 -6.40 1.33 -17.83
C LYS A 55 -6.73 0.35 -16.72
N TYR A 56 -6.91 0.88 -15.52
CA TYR A 56 -7.34 0.06 -14.38
C TYR A 56 -8.77 -0.45 -14.61
N ASP A 57 -8.95 -1.75 -14.42
CA ASP A 57 -10.26 -2.39 -14.49
C ASP A 57 -10.57 -3.08 -13.16
N ALA A 58 -11.55 -2.55 -12.42
CA ALA A 58 -12.02 -3.09 -11.16
C ALA A 58 -12.73 -4.45 -11.29
N HIS A 59 -13.17 -4.81 -12.51
CA HIS A 59 -13.87 -6.04 -12.81
C HIS A 59 -13.00 -7.05 -13.58
N ALA A 60 -11.72 -6.72 -13.77
CA ALA A 60 -10.78 -7.64 -14.41
C ALA A 60 -10.78 -9.00 -13.67
N PRO A 61 -10.74 -10.11 -14.41
CA PRO A 61 -10.64 -11.42 -13.79
C PRO A 61 -9.38 -11.50 -12.94
N LEU A 62 -9.51 -12.11 -11.76
CA LEU A 62 -8.34 -12.33 -10.89
C LEU A 62 -7.31 -13.17 -11.64
N SER A 63 -6.07 -12.75 -11.55
CA SER A 63 -4.94 -13.52 -12.05
C SER A 63 -4.86 -14.89 -11.35
N ASN A 64 -4.39 -15.92 -12.04
CA ASN A 64 -4.13 -17.22 -11.43
C ASN A 64 -2.87 -17.24 -10.55
N ASN A 65 -2.19 -16.11 -10.42
CA ASN A 65 -0.95 -16.00 -9.65
C ASN A 65 -1.23 -15.92 -8.14
N VAL A 66 -0.63 -16.84 -7.39
CA VAL A 66 -0.78 -16.94 -5.93
C VAL A 66 -0.38 -15.65 -5.20
N MET A 67 0.64 -14.92 -5.71
CA MET A 67 1.09 -13.68 -5.10
C MET A 67 0.07 -12.56 -5.25
N ASP A 68 -0.69 -12.54 -6.35
CA ASP A 68 -1.76 -11.56 -6.57
C ASP A 68 -2.91 -11.82 -5.58
N HIS A 69 -3.33 -13.07 -5.44
CA HIS A 69 -4.34 -13.46 -4.44
C HIS A 69 -3.90 -13.13 -3.02
N TRP A 70 -2.65 -13.45 -2.70
CA TRP A 70 -2.10 -13.19 -1.37
C TRP A 70 -2.12 -11.71 -1.00
N ILE A 71 -1.60 -10.82 -1.86
CA ILE A 71 -1.55 -9.38 -1.54
C ILE A 71 -2.94 -8.76 -1.47
N LEU A 72 -3.88 -9.17 -2.34
CA LEU A 72 -5.26 -8.71 -2.30
C LEU A 72 -5.99 -9.18 -1.02
N ALA A 73 -5.77 -10.43 -0.59
CA ALA A 73 -6.29 -10.92 0.69
C ALA A 73 -5.75 -10.12 1.88
N ARG A 74 -4.47 -9.72 1.83
CA ARG A 74 -3.87 -8.81 2.85
C ARG A 74 -4.54 -7.44 2.84
N CYS A 75 -4.84 -6.89 1.66
CA CYS A 75 -5.61 -5.64 1.52
C CYS A 75 -7.00 -5.75 2.15
N GLN A 76 -7.74 -6.83 1.87
CA GLN A 76 -9.06 -7.07 2.45
C GLN A 76 -8.99 -7.19 3.98
N SER A 77 -8.02 -7.91 4.49
CA SER A 77 -7.80 -8.03 5.93
C SER A 77 -7.51 -6.68 6.60
N LEU A 78 -6.73 -5.82 5.94
CA LEU A 78 -6.48 -4.45 6.41
C LEU A 78 -7.76 -3.63 6.43
N ILE A 79 -8.58 -3.67 5.37
CA ILE A 79 -9.84 -2.91 5.28
C ILE A 79 -10.80 -3.33 6.41
N LEU A 80 -10.94 -4.63 6.66
CA LEU A 80 -11.81 -5.14 7.74
C LEU A 80 -11.31 -4.68 9.11
N LEU A 81 -10.02 -4.80 9.36
CA LEU A 81 -9.41 -4.34 10.61
C LEU A 81 -9.62 -2.83 10.81
N VAL A 82 -9.39 -2.02 9.75
CA VAL A 82 -9.58 -0.58 9.83
C VAL A 82 -11.03 -0.24 10.17
N LYS A 83 -12.02 -0.91 9.55
CA LYS A 83 -13.43 -0.70 9.87
C LYS A 83 -13.74 -0.99 11.34
N GLN A 84 -13.23 -2.09 11.87
CA GLN A 84 -13.44 -2.49 13.27
C GLN A 84 -12.76 -1.53 14.26
N GLU A 85 -11.48 -1.25 14.05
CA GLU A 85 -10.70 -0.42 14.96
C GLU A 85 -11.11 1.06 14.92
N MET A 86 -11.56 1.55 13.76
CA MET A 86 -12.15 2.88 13.63
C MET A 86 -13.48 3.01 14.37
N ALA A 87 -14.32 1.98 14.34
CA ALA A 87 -15.57 1.95 15.13
C ALA A 87 -15.28 1.94 16.65
N ALA A 88 -14.18 1.32 17.07
CA ALA A 88 -13.74 1.25 18.45
C ALA A 88 -12.83 2.43 18.88
N TYR A 89 -12.57 3.40 18.01
CA TYR A 89 -11.64 4.53 18.23
C TYR A 89 -10.20 4.12 18.60
N ARG A 90 -9.75 2.92 18.21
CA ARG A 90 -8.41 2.38 18.50
C ARG A 90 -7.44 2.57 17.32
N LEU A 91 -7.15 3.82 16.99
CA LEU A 91 -6.34 4.17 15.80
C LEU A 91 -4.89 3.66 15.87
N TYR A 92 -4.34 3.50 17.05
CA TYR A 92 -2.95 3.03 17.23
C TYR A 92 -2.73 1.58 16.78
N THR A 93 -3.77 0.75 16.72
CA THR A 93 -3.69 -0.65 16.26
C THR A 93 -3.59 -0.76 14.74
N ILE A 94 -4.08 0.25 14.01
CA ILE A 94 -4.11 0.27 12.55
C ILE A 94 -2.71 0.48 11.97
N ILE A 95 -1.92 1.39 12.56
CA ILE A 95 -0.62 1.79 12.03
C ILE A 95 0.35 0.60 11.85
N PRO A 96 0.57 -0.29 12.84
CA PRO A 96 1.45 -1.43 12.64
C PRO A 96 1.04 -2.34 11.46
N ARG A 97 -0.26 -2.51 11.25
CA ARG A 97 -0.79 -3.34 10.15
C ARG A 97 -0.60 -2.68 8.79
N LEU A 98 -0.77 -1.36 8.74
CA LEU A 98 -0.49 -0.56 7.54
C LEU A 98 1.00 -0.64 7.16
N LEU A 99 1.89 -0.51 8.16
CA LEU A 99 3.34 -0.63 7.95
C LEU A 99 3.73 -2.03 7.44
N ALA A 100 3.14 -3.06 8.01
CA ALA A 100 3.35 -4.44 7.57
C ALA A 100 2.93 -4.63 6.10
N LEU A 101 1.78 -4.08 5.67
CA LEU A 101 1.34 -4.18 4.28
C LEU A 101 2.27 -3.41 3.32
N ILE A 102 2.81 -2.26 3.72
CA ILE A 102 3.80 -1.52 2.91
C ILE A 102 5.08 -2.35 2.75
N ASP A 103 5.54 -3.00 3.80
CA ASP A 103 6.71 -3.88 3.76
C ASP A 103 6.45 -5.12 2.88
N GLU A 104 5.30 -5.77 3.04
CA GLU A 104 4.86 -6.90 2.22
C GLU A 104 4.75 -6.53 0.74
N LEU A 105 4.22 -5.35 0.42
CA LEU A 105 4.13 -4.85 -0.95
C LEU A 105 5.53 -4.63 -1.57
N THR A 106 6.42 -3.96 -0.85
CA THR A 106 7.71 -3.52 -1.41
C THR A 106 8.74 -4.63 -1.42
N ASN A 107 8.87 -5.39 -0.31
CA ASN A 107 9.92 -6.39 -0.13
C ASN A 107 9.53 -7.78 -0.64
N TRP A 108 8.21 -8.05 -0.77
CA TRP A 108 7.74 -9.35 -1.23
C TRP A 108 7.05 -9.25 -2.58
N TYR A 109 5.90 -8.56 -2.68
CA TYR A 109 5.11 -8.56 -3.91
C TYR A 109 5.89 -8.00 -5.11
N ILE A 110 6.40 -6.77 -5.03
CA ILE A 110 7.14 -6.13 -6.13
C ILE A 110 8.42 -6.90 -6.45
N ARG A 111 9.13 -7.38 -5.44
CA ARG A 111 10.39 -8.09 -5.63
C ARG A 111 10.20 -9.42 -6.36
N PHE A 112 9.22 -10.24 -5.94
CA PHE A 112 8.98 -11.54 -6.56
C PHE A 112 8.30 -11.43 -7.93
N ASN A 113 7.48 -10.40 -8.16
CA ASN A 113 6.82 -10.18 -9.44
C ASN A 113 7.61 -9.25 -10.39
N ARG A 114 8.89 -8.99 -10.11
CA ARG A 114 9.68 -8.04 -10.89
C ARG A 114 9.75 -8.37 -12.38
N ARG A 115 9.86 -9.63 -12.74
CA ARG A 115 9.88 -10.11 -14.13
C ARG A 115 8.54 -9.87 -14.82
N ARG A 116 7.46 -10.29 -14.18
CA ARG A 116 6.09 -10.06 -14.64
C ARG A 116 5.80 -8.58 -14.88
N LEU A 117 6.13 -7.74 -13.90
CA LEU A 117 5.93 -6.29 -13.99
C LEU A 117 6.72 -5.64 -15.12
N LYS A 118 7.85 -6.23 -15.54
CA LYS A 118 8.65 -5.76 -16.69
C LYS A 118 8.13 -6.23 -18.05
N GLY A 119 7.15 -7.12 -18.09
CA GLY A 119 6.62 -7.65 -19.34
C GLY A 119 7.34 -8.90 -19.86
N GLU A 120 8.23 -9.53 -19.07
CA GLU A 120 9.00 -10.70 -19.49
C GLU A 120 8.14 -11.97 -19.62
N ASP A 121 7.03 -12.06 -18.89
CA ASP A 121 6.14 -13.23 -18.83
C ASP A 121 4.84 -13.05 -19.68
N GLY A 122 4.78 -12.00 -20.52
CA GLY A 122 3.67 -11.73 -21.44
C GLY A 122 2.81 -10.54 -21.05
N LEU A 123 2.11 -9.96 -22.03
CA LEU A 123 1.33 -8.72 -21.85
C LEU A 123 0.15 -8.91 -20.87
N GLU A 124 -0.62 -9.99 -21.02
CA GLU A 124 -1.80 -10.25 -20.18
C GLU A 124 -1.43 -10.40 -18.71
N ASP A 125 -0.37 -11.17 -18.43
CA ASP A 125 0.10 -11.37 -17.06
C ASP A 125 0.69 -10.09 -16.46
N THR A 126 1.34 -9.27 -17.28
CA THR A 126 1.84 -7.94 -16.86
C THR A 126 0.71 -6.99 -16.52
N VAL A 127 -0.35 -6.95 -17.32
CA VAL A 127 -1.54 -6.13 -17.06
C VAL A 127 -2.23 -6.58 -15.79
N ALA A 128 -2.38 -7.89 -15.57
CA ALA A 128 -2.95 -8.44 -14.34
C ALA A 128 -2.11 -8.08 -13.10
N ALA A 129 -0.78 -8.20 -13.19
CA ALA A 129 0.12 -7.81 -12.11
C ALA A 129 0.06 -6.29 -11.82
N LEU A 130 -0.05 -5.45 -12.84
CA LEU A 130 -0.21 -4.00 -12.69
C LEU A 130 -1.57 -3.62 -12.11
N ASN A 131 -2.65 -4.30 -12.48
CA ASN A 131 -3.97 -4.12 -11.87
C ASN A 131 -3.92 -4.42 -10.37
N THR A 132 -3.32 -5.53 -9.98
CA THR A 132 -3.15 -5.93 -8.57
C THR A 132 -2.29 -4.93 -7.80
N LEU A 133 -1.18 -4.47 -8.40
CA LEU A 133 -0.32 -3.46 -7.81
C LEU A 133 -1.06 -2.13 -7.60
N PHE A 134 -1.83 -1.69 -8.61
CA PHE A 134 -2.65 -0.48 -8.51
C PHE A 134 -3.69 -0.59 -7.39
N GLU A 135 -4.44 -1.70 -7.34
CA GLU A 135 -5.46 -1.94 -6.30
C GLU A 135 -4.86 -1.90 -4.89
N THR A 136 -3.67 -2.50 -4.72
CA THR A 136 -2.94 -2.49 -3.44
C THR A 136 -2.52 -1.07 -3.06
N LEU A 137 -1.92 -0.31 -3.99
CA LEU A 137 -1.52 1.08 -3.78
C LEU A 137 -2.73 1.97 -3.49
N PHE A 138 -3.83 1.79 -4.21
CA PHE A 138 -5.07 2.53 -4.00
C PHE A 138 -5.69 2.24 -2.64
N THR A 139 -5.69 0.97 -2.21
CA THR A 139 -6.16 0.57 -0.87
C THR A 139 -5.32 1.22 0.22
N LEU A 140 -4.00 1.23 0.09
CA LEU A 140 -3.11 1.94 1.02
C LEU A 140 -3.42 3.43 1.08
N CYS A 141 -3.59 4.09 -0.08
CA CYS A 141 -3.96 5.52 -0.14
C CYS A 141 -5.28 5.78 0.57
N ARG A 142 -6.33 5.04 0.24
CA ARG A 142 -7.66 5.19 0.85
C ARG A 142 -7.60 5.02 2.35
N THR A 143 -6.89 3.99 2.82
CA THR A 143 -6.76 3.71 4.25
C THR A 143 -6.06 4.85 4.97
N MET A 144 -4.99 5.40 4.38
CA MET A 144 -4.27 6.54 4.96
C MET A 144 -5.11 7.83 4.95
N VAL A 145 -5.83 8.10 3.87
CA VAL A 145 -6.68 9.29 3.75
C VAL A 145 -7.87 9.22 4.70
N CYS A 146 -8.57 8.08 4.77
CA CYS A 146 -9.67 7.88 5.73
C CYS A 146 -9.20 8.07 7.18
N HIS A 147 -8.00 7.61 7.50
CA HIS A 147 -7.38 7.79 8.82
C HIS A 147 -7.09 9.27 9.13
N LEU A 148 -6.68 10.06 8.12
CA LEU A 148 -6.38 11.48 8.27
C LEU A 148 -7.64 12.34 8.31
N LEU A 149 -8.60 12.10 7.38
CA LEU A 149 -9.80 12.93 7.23
C LEU A 149 -10.76 12.79 8.40
N ARG A 150 -10.94 11.61 9.00
CA ARG A 150 -11.81 11.44 10.16
C ARG A 150 -11.32 12.20 11.39
N ARG A 151 -10.03 12.50 11.47
CA ARG A 151 -9.46 13.35 12.52
C ARG A 151 -9.76 14.84 12.31
N LEU A 152 -9.88 15.27 11.04
CA LEU A 152 -10.22 16.65 10.70
C LEU A 152 -11.73 16.95 10.82
N ALA A 153 -12.58 15.91 10.79
CA ALA A 153 -14.03 16.04 10.89
C ALA A 153 -14.57 16.01 12.34
N VAL A 154 -13.73 15.71 13.33
CA VAL A 154 -14.12 15.59 14.75
C VAL A 154 -13.50 16.72 15.60
N GLY A 155 -12.76 17.64 15.01
CA GLY A 155 -12.26 18.89 15.61
C GLY A 155 -13.00 20.08 15.08
#